data_c01df4ae16a3a73d9ffc123374729149
#
_entry.id   c01df4ae16a3a73d9ffc123374729149
#
_cell.length_a   1.000
_cell.length_b   1.000
_cell.length_c   1.000
_cell.angle_alpha   90.00
_cell.angle_beta   90.00
_cell.angle_gamma   90.00
#
_symmetry.space_group_name_H-M   'P 1'
#
loop_
_entity.id
_entity.type
_entity.pdbx_description
1 polymer ?
#
loop_
_entity_poly.entity_id
_entity_poly.type
_entity_poly.pdbx_seq_one_letter_code
_entity_poly.pdbx_strand_id
1 'polypeptide(L)'
;MSDMRLASVAQLRGTIDVPGDKSISHRAVMFNAIAEGTAHITHFLPGADCLSTIACFRAMGVQIDHHGDTVTVHGVGLRGLREPSDVLDCGNSGTTLRLLTGLLAGQAGKYAVLTGDASLRSRPQRRIIDPLRALGAQLDGRNNGALAPLSVRGATIHGGAYELPIASAQVKSALLLAALSGDDVLTLTGRTDGRDHTELMLAGMGIDIRTNGSTVTLSPPAHPVLPYALSLRVPGDPSSASFWWVAAAIHPNAEITTTGVGMNPTRIGALEVLKAMGAQITISNARTEGSEPVADVTVCSSSLQATTIRGAIIPHLIDEIPVLAVAAAMANGQTVIADAQELKAKETDRIATVVSALQAMGVTAEATDDGMLITGRGALSGATLASHGDHRLAMAWAVASLVATGSTTIQGTDAVDVSYPGFWRDLQLIAR
;
A
#
# COMPACT_ATOMS: atom_id res chain seq x y z
N MET A 1 -23.31 4.29 -6.10
CA MET A 1 -22.09 5.16 -6.17
C MET A 1 -22.52 6.53 -5.72
N SER A 2 -21.87 7.04 -4.68
CA SER A 2 -22.12 8.39 -4.17
C SER A 2 -21.30 9.41 -4.96
N ASP A 3 -21.89 10.55 -5.29
CA ASP A 3 -21.21 11.66 -5.92
C ASP A 3 -21.08 12.79 -4.89
N MET A 4 -19.96 13.52 -4.94
CA MET A 4 -19.73 14.67 -4.05
C MET A 4 -19.32 15.88 -4.86
N ARG A 5 -19.91 17.02 -4.54
CA ARG A 5 -19.55 18.30 -5.13
C ARG A 5 -18.73 19.11 -4.13
N LEU A 6 -17.53 19.50 -4.54
CA LEU A 6 -16.60 20.29 -3.75
C LEU A 6 -16.25 21.60 -4.46
N ALA A 7 -15.85 22.57 -3.68
CA ALA A 7 -15.35 23.87 -4.16
C ALA A 7 -14.03 24.18 -3.42
N SER A 8 -13.30 25.18 -3.93
CA SER A 8 -12.14 25.71 -3.24
C SER A 8 -12.51 26.25 -1.86
N VAL A 9 -11.59 26.15 -0.92
CA VAL A 9 -11.73 26.63 0.45
C VAL A 9 -10.80 27.81 0.69
N ALA A 10 -11.10 28.62 1.71
CA ALA A 10 -10.29 29.80 2.01
C ALA A 10 -8.99 29.46 2.75
N GLN A 11 -9.01 28.37 3.51
CA GLN A 11 -7.92 27.98 4.38
C GLN A 11 -7.91 26.47 4.64
N LEU A 12 -6.71 25.89 4.79
CA LEU A 12 -6.51 24.54 5.25
C LEU A 12 -5.61 24.54 6.49
N ARG A 13 -6.15 24.28 7.67
CA ARG A 13 -5.37 24.24 8.91
C ARG A 13 -5.85 23.19 9.86
N GLY A 14 -4.90 22.48 10.46
CA GLY A 14 -5.19 21.53 11.52
C GLY A 14 -4.18 20.40 11.63
N THR A 15 -4.52 19.49 12.55
CA THR A 15 -3.74 18.27 12.80
C THR A 15 -4.62 17.07 12.49
N ILE A 16 -4.06 16.11 11.76
CA ILE A 16 -4.72 14.88 11.35
C ILE A 16 -3.91 13.68 11.85
N ASP A 17 -4.57 12.79 12.56
CA ASP A 17 -4.07 11.44 12.81
C ASP A 17 -4.58 10.55 11.67
N VAL A 18 -3.73 10.35 10.65
CA VAL A 18 -4.11 9.56 9.46
C VAL A 18 -4.27 8.09 9.84
N PRO A 19 -5.12 7.31 9.16
CA PRO A 19 -5.32 5.90 9.49
C PRO A 19 -4.01 5.12 9.46
N GLY A 20 -3.97 4.03 10.20
CA GLY A 20 -2.82 3.14 10.25
C GLY A 20 -2.42 2.61 8.86
N ASP A 21 -1.14 2.38 8.67
CA ASP A 21 -0.58 1.88 7.40
C ASP A 21 -1.24 0.56 6.98
N LYS A 22 -1.80 0.54 5.76
CA LYS A 22 -2.48 -0.62 5.20
C LYS A 22 -1.57 -1.83 5.12
N SER A 23 -0.33 -1.66 4.66
CA SER A 23 0.63 -2.74 4.47
C SER A 23 1.07 -3.35 5.79
N ILE A 24 1.23 -2.53 6.83
CA ILE A 24 1.57 -2.98 8.19
C ILE A 24 0.35 -3.62 8.84
N SER A 25 -0.86 -3.05 8.68
CA SER A 25 -2.11 -3.64 9.21
C SER A 25 -2.36 -5.05 8.70
N HIS A 26 -2.20 -5.31 7.40
CA HIS A 26 -2.27 -6.66 6.84
C HIS A 26 -1.27 -7.61 7.50
N ARG A 27 0.00 -7.19 7.60
CA ARG A 27 1.09 -8.01 8.14
C ARG A 27 0.95 -8.24 9.63
N ALA A 28 0.47 -7.25 10.37
CA ALA A 28 0.23 -7.38 11.80
C ALA A 28 -0.77 -8.50 12.10
N VAL A 29 -1.82 -8.65 11.30
CA VAL A 29 -2.74 -9.79 11.40
C VAL A 29 -2.08 -11.08 10.94
N MET A 30 -1.47 -11.10 9.74
CA MET A 30 -0.92 -12.31 9.13
C MET A 30 0.19 -12.93 9.97
N PHE A 31 1.15 -12.13 10.42
CA PHE A 31 2.32 -12.64 11.12
C PHE A 31 1.98 -13.05 12.56
N ASN A 32 1.12 -12.28 13.24
CA ASN A 32 0.66 -12.67 14.56
C ASN A 32 -0.25 -13.91 14.52
N ALA A 33 -0.99 -14.14 13.43
CA ALA A 33 -1.79 -15.35 13.27
C ALA A 33 -0.94 -16.63 13.25
N ILE A 34 0.28 -16.54 12.72
CA ILE A 34 1.24 -17.67 12.64
C ILE A 34 2.33 -17.62 13.73
N ALA A 35 2.28 -16.67 14.65
CA ALA A 35 3.09 -16.65 15.85
C ALA A 35 2.44 -17.47 16.97
N GLU A 36 3.15 -17.71 18.05
CA GLU A 36 2.57 -18.20 19.30
C GLU A 36 2.27 -17.05 20.25
N GLY A 37 1.13 -17.11 20.94
CA GLY A 37 0.71 -16.11 21.93
C GLY A 37 -0.35 -15.15 21.39
N THR A 38 -0.58 -14.08 22.16
CA THR A 38 -1.60 -13.08 21.87
C THR A 38 -0.94 -11.74 21.56
N ALA A 39 -1.35 -11.10 20.48
CA ALA A 39 -0.92 -9.76 20.10
C ALA A 39 -2.07 -8.77 20.17
N HIS A 40 -1.79 -7.57 20.67
CA HIS A 40 -2.70 -6.43 20.67
C HIS A 40 -2.20 -5.39 19.66
N ILE A 41 -3.03 -5.12 18.67
CA ILE A 41 -2.74 -4.20 17.56
C ILE A 41 -3.69 -3.02 17.71
N THR A 42 -3.15 -1.80 17.80
CA THR A 42 -3.93 -0.56 17.88
C THR A 42 -3.66 0.30 16.66
N HIS A 43 -4.53 1.25 16.37
CA HIS A 43 -4.48 2.10 15.19
C HIS A 43 -4.46 1.27 13.88
N PHE A 44 -5.12 0.13 13.91
CA PHE A 44 -5.30 -0.75 12.76
C PHE A 44 -6.19 -0.09 11.71
N LEU A 45 -5.87 -0.24 10.43
CA LEU A 45 -6.76 0.23 9.36
C LEU A 45 -7.94 -0.73 9.19
N PRO A 46 -9.17 -0.35 9.58
CA PRO A 46 -10.36 -1.19 9.39
C PRO A 46 -10.95 -1.04 7.96
N GLY A 47 -10.09 -0.92 6.96
CA GLY A 47 -10.48 -0.88 5.54
C GLY A 47 -10.83 -2.27 5.01
N ALA A 48 -11.66 -2.33 3.96
CA ALA A 48 -12.18 -3.58 3.40
C ALA A 48 -11.08 -4.61 3.07
N ASP A 49 -9.93 -4.16 2.56
CA ASP A 49 -8.78 -5.02 2.25
C ASP A 49 -8.24 -5.73 3.50
N CYS A 50 -8.07 -5.00 4.60
CA CYS A 50 -7.54 -5.55 5.85
C CYS A 50 -8.56 -6.45 6.56
N LEU A 51 -9.85 -6.12 6.45
CA LEU A 51 -10.94 -6.96 6.96
C LEU A 51 -11.03 -8.28 6.20
N SER A 52 -10.77 -8.30 4.90
CA SER A 52 -10.68 -9.55 4.12
C SER A 52 -9.54 -10.44 4.64
N THR A 53 -8.41 -9.86 5.06
CA THR A 53 -7.33 -10.62 5.72
C THR A 53 -7.80 -11.27 7.01
N ILE A 54 -8.48 -10.52 7.88
CA ILE A 54 -9.04 -11.05 9.13
C ILE A 54 -10.01 -12.21 8.84
N ALA A 55 -10.91 -12.03 7.86
CA ALA A 55 -11.87 -13.06 7.48
C ALA A 55 -11.20 -14.35 7.00
N CYS A 56 -10.17 -14.25 6.15
CA CYS A 56 -9.41 -15.40 5.68
C CYS A 56 -8.71 -16.14 6.83
N PHE A 57 -8.07 -15.44 7.77
CA PHE A 57 -7.42 -16.10 8.91
C PHE A 57 -8.42 -16.71 9.89
N ARG A 58 -9.57 -16.08 10.12
CA ARG A 58 -10.67 -16.69 10.89
C ARG A 58 -11.18 -17.99 10.25
N ALA A 59 -11.32 -18.01 8.92
CA ALA A 59 -11.70 -19.22 8.17
C ALA A 59 -10.67 -20.35 8.30
N MET A 60 -9.40 -20.01 8.57
CA MET A 60 -8.32 -20.95 8.85
C MET A 60 -8.12 -21.27 10.34
N GLY A 61 -9.10 -20.92 11.19
CA GLY A 61 -9.15 -21.30 12.60
C GLY A 61 -8.42 -20.38 13.57
N VAL A 62 -7.97 -19.20 13.13
CA VAL A 62 -7.37 -18.21 14.03
C VAL A 62 -8.46 -17.40 14.72
N GLN A 63 -8.41 -17.32 16.06
CA GLN A 63 -9.27 -16.42 16.80
C GLN A 63 -8.73 -15.00 16.68
N ILE A 64 -9.56 -14.08 16.17
CA ILE A 64 -9.22 -12.67 16.00
C ILE A 64 -10.40 -11.84 16.48
N ASP A 65 -10.19 -10.99 17.48
CA ASP A 65 -11.19 -10.05 17.98
C ASP A 65 -10.89 -8.67 17.37
N HIS A 66 -11.92 -8.01 16.82
CA HIS A 66 -11.80 -6.73 16.13
C HIS A 66 -12.86 -5.75 16.62
N HIS A 67 -12.42 -4.58 17.10
CA HIS A 67 -13.27 -3.51 17.61
C HIS A 67 -12.70 -2.14 17.18
N GLY A 68 -13.37 -1.50 16.21
CA GLY A 68 -12.92 -0.21 15.68
C GLY A 68 -11.55 -0.32 15.01
N ASP A 69 -10.56 0.37 15.54
CA ASP A 69 -9.16 0.34 15.08
C ASP A 69 -8.25 -0.55 15.97
N THR A 70 -8.84 -1.41 16.78
CA THR A 70 -8.12 -2.34 17.65
C THR A 70 -8.39 -3.78 17.25
N VAL A 71 -7.34 -4.58 17.14
CA VAL A 71 -7.38 -6.00 16.78
C VAL A 71 -6.57 -6.80 17.79
N THR A 72 -7.17 -7.86 18.34
CA THR A 72 -6.47 -8.86 19.14
C THR A 72 -6.36 -10.15 18.35
N VAL A 73 -5.14 -10.65 18.13
CA VAL A 73 -4.87 -11.89 17.39
C VAL A 73 -4.35 -12.94 18.36
N HIS A 74 -5.03 -14.08 18.43
CA HIS A 74 -4.57 -15.26 19.16
C HIS A 74 -3.87 -16.20 18.18
N GLY A 75 -2.56 -16.10 18.11
CA GLY A 75 -1.76 -16.84 17.14
C GLY A 75 -1.77 -18.34 17.40
N VAL A 76 -1.71 -19.11 16.32
CA VAL A 76 -1.81 -20.59 16.37
C VAL A 76 -0.48 -21.28 16.05
N GLY A 77 0.59 -20.49 15.86
CA GLY A 77 1.90 -20.99 15.43
C GLY A 77 1.98 -21.24 13.93
N LEU A 78 3.19 -21.37 13.41
CA LEU A 78 3.47 -21.44 11.96
C LEU A 78 2.76 -22.61 11.27
N ARG A 79 2.51 -23.72 11.98
CA ARG A 79 1.82 -24.93 11.46
C ARG A 79 0.38 -25.09 11.97
N GLY A 80 -0.11 -24.19 12.81
CA GLY A 80 -1.41 -24.30 13.48
C GLY A 80 -2.61 -23.89 12.63
N LEU A 81 -2.40 -23.27 11.48
CA LEU A 81 -3.49 -22.93 10.56
C LEU A 81 -4.26 -24.20 10.15
N ARG A 82 -5.59 -24.12 10.09
CA ARG A 82 -6.45 -25.19 9.61
C ARG A 82 -6.68 -25.06 8.12
N GLU A 83 -6.94 -26.19 7.45
CA GLU A 83 -7.47 -26.16 6.08
C GLU A 83 -8.84 -25.48 6.10
N PRO A 84 -9.06 -24.46 5.24
CA PRO A 84 -10.36 -23.79 5.19
C PRO A 84 -11.42 -24.72 4.61
N SER A 85 -12.64 -24.68 5.16
CA SER A 85 -13.76 -25.50 4.68
C SER A 85 -14.40 -24.95 3.39
N ASP A 86 -14.07 -23.72 3.00
CA ASP A 86 -14.59 -23.05 1.82
C ASP A 86 -13.52 -22.20 1.16
N VAL A 87 -13.84 -21.61 0.01
CA VAL A 87 -12.96 -20.70 -0.72
C VAL A 87 -12.63 -19.47 0.14
N LEU A 88 -11.38 -19.07 0.19
CA LEU A 88 -10.95 -17.86 0.85
C LEU A 88 -11.23 -16.64 -0.05
N ASP A 89 -12.21 -15.83 0.33
CA ASP A 89 -12.54 -14.60 -0.40
C ASP A 89 -11.65 -13.44 0.09
N CYS A 90 -10.77 -12.99 -0.80
CA CYS A 90 -9.87 -11.87 -0.56
C CYS A 90 -10.51 -10.50 -0.91
N GLY A 91 -11.78 -10.45 -1.33
CA GLY A 91 -12.44 -9.23 -1.77
C GLY A 91 -11.70 -8.56 -2.93
N ASN A 92 -11.35 -7.27 -2.81
CA ASN A 92 -10.50 -6.56 -3.75
C ASN A 92 -9.01 -6.59 -3.38
N SER A 93 -8.65 -7.24 -2.27
CA SER A 93 -7.31 -7.18 -1.69
C SER A 93 -6.26 -8.03 -2.42
N GLY A 94 -5.48 -7.39 -3.28
CA GLY A 94 -4.30 -8.03 -3.89
C GLY A 94 -3.23 -8.41 -2.86
N THR A 95 -3.14 -7.69 -1.74
CA THR A 95 -2.21 -8.02 -0.65
C THR A 95 -2.62 -9.31 0.04
N THR A 96 -3.89 -9.43 0.43
CA THR A 96 -4.42 -10.66 1.04
C THR A 96 -4.17 -11.86 0.13
N LEU A 97 -4.60 -11.79 -1.13
CA LEU A 97 -4.46 -12.90 -2.07
C LEU A 97 -3.01 -13.33 -2.23
N ARG A 98 -2.09 -12.38 -2.49
CA ARG A 98 -0.70 -12.70 -2.83
C ARG A 98 0.12 -13.19 -1.65
N LEU A 99 -0.01 -12.55 -0.49
CA LEU A 99 0.73 -12.94 0.70
C LEU A 99 0.22 -14.28 1.26
N LEU A 100 -1.11 -14.48 1.29
CA LEU A 100 -1.67 -15.78 1.69
C LEU A 100 -1.29 -16.90 0.73
N THR A 101 -1.22 -16.65 -0.58
CA THR A 101 -0.74 -17.66 -1.54
C THR A 101 0.67 -18.10 -1.17
N GLY A 102 1.57 -17.16 -0.84
CA GLY A 102 2.93 -17.48 -0.38
C GLY A 102 2.93 -18.27 0.93
N LEU A 103 2.22 -17.79 1.93
CA LEU A 103 2.15 -18.45 3.24
C LEU A 103 1.61 -19.88 3.11
N LEU A 104 0.50 -20.07 2.40
CA LEU A 104 -0.16 -21.36 2.23
C LEU A 104 0.66 -22.34 1.39
N ALA A 105 1.49 -21.84 0.46
CA ALA A 105 2.39 -22.68 -0.32
C ALA A 105 3.35 -23.50 0.58
N GLY A 106 3.79 -22.93 1.71
CA GLY A 106 4.63 -23.61 2.69
C GLY A 106 3.88 -24.46 3.75
N GLN A 107 2.52 -24.48 3.71
CA GLN A 107 1.72 -25.23 4.69
C GLN A 107 1.50 -26.70 4.26
N ALA A 108 2.52 -27.54 4.35
CA ALA A 108 2.48 -28.92 3.89
C ALA A 108 1.22 -29.68 4.35
N GLY A 109 0.58 -30.39 3.43
CA GLY A 109 -0.61 -31.21 3.66
C GLY A 109 -1.93 -30.44 3.71
N LYS A 110 -1.94 -29.11 3.49
CA LYS A 110 -3.16 -28.30 3.44
C LYS A 110 -3.52 -27.92 2.00
N TYR A 111 -4.80 -27.71 1.76
CA TYR A 111 -5.32 -27.25 0.48
C TYR A 111 -6.21 -26.02 0.68
N ALA A 112 -6.09 -25.04 -0.20
CA ALA A 112 -6.94 -23.86 -0.19
C ALA A 112 -7.20 -23.35 -1.61
N VAL A 113 -8.33 -22.69 -1.80
CA VAL A 113 -8.64 -21.90 -3.01
C VAL A 113 -8.85 -20.46 -2.59
N LEU A 114 -8.16 -19.54 -3.27
CA LEU A 114 -8.26 -18.11 -3.02
C LEU A 114 -8.92 -17.43 -4.23
N THR A 115 -9.86 -16.54 -3.95
CA THR A 115 -10.55 -15.73 -4.96
C THR A 115 -10.75 -14.31 -4.47
N GLY A 116 -11.52 -13.53 -5.20
CA GLY A 116 -11.95 -12.20 -4.82
C GLY A 116 -12.96 -11.65 -5.83
N ASP A 117 -13.16 -10.35 -5.83
CA ASP A 117 -14.10 -9.69 -6.73
C ASP A 117 -13.66 -9.72 -8.21
N ALA A 118 -14.49 -9.15 -9.09
CA ALA A 118 -14.22 -9.14 -10.52
C ALA A 118 -12.92 -8.39 -10.87
N SER A 119 -12.60 -7.30 -10.14
CA SER A 119 -11.37 -6.53 -10.34
C SER A 119 -10.15 -7.36 -9.93
N LEU A 120 -10.15 -7.98 -8.74
CA LEU A 120 -9.02 -8.80 -8.29
C LEU A 120 -8.79 -10.01 -9.21
N ARG A 121 -9.87 -10.64 -9.70
CA ARG A 121 -9.78 -11.78 -10.63
C ARG A 121 -9.24 -11.41 -12.02
N SER A 122 -9.22 -10.14 -12.39
CA SER A 122 -8.64 -9.68 -13.66
C SER A 122 -7.15 -9.30 -13.53
N ARG A 123 -6.64 -9.10 -12.31
CA ARG A 123 -5.24 -8.70 -12.07
C ARG A 123 -4.27 -9.86 -12.28
N PRO A 124 -3.08 -9.63 -12.89
CA PRO A 124 -2.10 -10.68 -13.16
C PRO A 124 -1.49 -11.25 -11.87
N GLN A 125 -1.38 -12.60 -11.82
CA GLN A 125 -0.82 -13.31 -10.68
C GLN A 125 0.48 -14.07 -11.00
N ARG A 126 0.89 -14.21 -12.27
CA ARG A 126 2.13 -14.89 -12.66
C ARG A 126 3.35 -14.40 -11.91
N ARG A 127 3.41 -13.11 -11.60
CA ARG A 127 4.52 -12.51 -10.86
C ARG A 127 4.78 -13.11 -9.47
N ILE A 128 3.79 -13.79 -8.85
CA ILE A 128 3.98 -14.56 -7.62
C ILE A 128 3.96 -16.06 -7.88
N ILE A 129 3.17 -16.52 -8.84
CA ILE A 129 2.98 -17.95 -9.13
C ILE A 129 4.27 -18.56 -9.67
N ASP A 130 4.89 -17.92 -10.68
CA ASP A 130 6.09 -18.46 -11.32
C ASP A 130 7.27 -18.57 -10.33
N PRO A 131 7.63 -17.53 -9.54
CA PRO A 131 8.67 -17.67 -8.55
C PRO A 131 8.36 -18.65 -7.42
N LEU A 132 7.11 -18.74 -6.94
CA LEU A 132 6.74 -19.73 -5.93
C LEU A 132 6.84 -21.17 -6.47
N ARG A 133 6.43 -21.40 -7.72
CA ARG A 133 6.62 -22.70 -8.38
C ARG A 133 8.10 -23.06 -8.53
N ALA A 134 8.95 -22.09 -8.82
CA ALA A 134 10.41 -22.30 -8.89
C ALA A 134 11.00 -22.75 -7.55
N LEU A 135 10.37 -22.39 -6.41
CA LEU A 135 10.73 -22.84 -5.07
C LEU A 135 10.02 -24.16 -4.65
N GLY A 136 9.31 -24.84 -5.55
CA GLY A 136 8.65 -26.12 -5.28
C GLY A 136 7.17 -26.02 -4.91
N ALA A 137 6.56 -24.83 -4.90
CA ALA A 137 5.15 -24.66 -4.56
C ALA A 137 4.22 -25.33 -5.58
N GLN A 138 3.16 -25.99 -5.08
CA GLN A 138 2.12 -26.61 -5.90
C GLN A 138 0.93 -25.67 -6.00
N LEU A 139 0.88 -24.92 -7.11
CA LEU A 139 -0.08 -23.84 -7.35
C LEU A 139 -0.71 -23.99 -8.74
N ASP A 140 -2.01 -23.70 -8.82
CA ASP A 140 -2.72 -23.59 -10.10
C ASP A 140 -3.74 -22.45 -10.07
N GLY A 141 -4.34 -22.15 -11.23
CA GLY A 141 -5.37 -21.13 -11.37
C GLY A 141 -5.75 -20.92 -12.81
N ARG A 142 -6.68 -19.99 -13.08
CA ARG A 142 -7.09 -19.67 -14.46
C ARG A 142 -5.88 -19.27 -15.31
N ASN A 143 -5.89 -19.67 -16.60
CA ASN A 143 -4.80 -19.42 -17.54
C ASN A 143 -3.44 -19.88 -17.01
N ASN A 144 -3.39 -21.11 -16.44
CA ASN A 144 -2.18 -21.69 -15.85
C ASN A 144 -1.60 -20.80 -14.72
N GLY A 145 -2.46 -20.34 -13.79
CA GLY A 145 -2.06 -19.50 -12.66
C GLY A 145 -1.90 -18.00 -12.98
N ALA A 146 -2.19 -17.58 -14.21
CA ALA A 146 -2.10 -16.17 -14.56
C ALA A 146 -3.15 -15.30 -13.85
N LEU A 147 -4.30 -15.87 -13.51
CA LEU A 147 -5.44 -15.17 -12.93
C LEU A 147 -6.08 -15.99 -11.81
N ALA A 148 -6.68 -15.30 -10.83
CA ALA A 148 -7.51 -15.93 -9.80
C ALA A 148 -8.87 -16.44 -10.38
N PRO A 149 -9.52 -17.45 -9.77
CA PRO A 149 -9.13 -18.13 -8.51
C PRO A 149 -7.81 -18.89 -8.62
N LEU A 150 -7.09 -18.92 -7.49
CA LEU A 150 -5.84 -19.68 -7.34
C LEU A 150 -6.08 -20.87 -6.41
N SER A 151 -5.61 -22.06 -6.78
CA SER A 151 -5.54 -23.21 -5.89
C SER A 151 -4.11 -23.38 -5.37
N VAL A 152 -3.99 -23.67 -4.08
CA VAL A 152 -2.72 -23.86 -3.38
C VAL A 152 -2.76 -25.20 -2.68
N ARG A 153 -1.80 -26.05 -2.96
CA ARG A 153 -1.53 -27.25 -2.16
C ARG A 153 -0.20 -27.05 -1.46
N GLY A 154 -0.25 -27.00 -0.13
CA GLY A 154 0.95 -26.83 0.69
C GLY A 154 1.96 -27.93 0.42
N ALA A 155 3.20 -27.55 0.18
CA ALA A 155 4.30 -28.42 -0.17
C ALA A 155 5.57 -28.02 0.57
N THR A 156 6.64 -28.79 0.44
CA THR A 156 7.97 -28.38 0.88
C THR A 156 8.44 -27.25 -0.04
N ILE A 157 8.83 -26.14 0.55
CA ILE A 157 9.44 -25.02 -0.16
C ILE A 157 10.95 -25.19 -0.07
N HIS A 158 11.62 -25.24 -1.21
CA HIS A 158 13.06 -25.38 -1.28
C HIS A 158 13.73 -24.01 -1.16
N GLY A 159 14.75 -23.93 -0.29
CA GLY A 159 15.61 -22.77 -0.21
C GLY A 159 16.43 -22.54 -1.48
N GLY A 160 17.40 -21.65 -1.42
CA GLY A 160 18.29 -21.31 -2.52
C GLY A 160 18.20 -19.87 -2.97
N ALA A 161 18.79 -19.54 -4.12
CA ALA A 161 18.85 -18.19 -4.64
C ALA A 161 17.75 -17.95 -5.69
N TYR A 162 17.08 -16.81 -5.58
CA TYR A 162 16.11 -16.34 -6.57
C TYR A 162 16.33 -14.85 -6.88
N GLU A 163 16.45 -14.51 -8.16
CA GLU A 163 16.60 -13.13 -8.60
C GLU A 163 15.22 -12.51 -8.90
N LEU A 164 14.89 -11.42 -8.21
CA LEU A 164 13.65 -10.66 -8.40
C LEU A 164 13.79 -9.76 -9.64
N PRO A 165 12.97 -9.96 -10.69
CA PRO A 165 13.05 -9.15 -11.90
C PRO A 165 12.41 -7.76 -11.75
N ILE A 166 11.55 -7.58 -10.74
CA ILE A 166 10.79 -6.35 -10.49
C ILE A 166 10.82 -5.97 -9.00
N ALA A 167 10.80 -4.67 -8.71
CA ALA A 167 10.73 -4.12 -7.36
C ALA A 167 9.31 -4.23 -6.78
N SER A 168 8.87 -5.44 -6.47
CA SER A 168 7.54 -5.71 -5.91
C SER A 168 7.60 -6.25 -4.49
N ALA A 169 7.17 -5.42 -3.53
CA ALA A 169 7.06 -5.85 -2.13
C ALA A 169 6.15 -7.07 -1.94
N GLN A 170 5.11 -7.22 -2.75
CA GLN A 170 4.19 -8.36 -2.64
C GLN A 170 4.82 -9.66 -3.12
N VAL A 171 5.63 -9.61 -4.18
CA VAL A 171 6.39 -10.78 -4.65
C VAL A 171 7.42 -11.17 -3.60
N LYS A 172 8.23 -10.23 -3.15
CA LYS A 172 9.23 -10.44 -2.09
C LYS A 172 8.58 -11.03 -0.84
N SER A 173 7.50 -10.43 -0.34
CA SER A 173 6.79 -10.92 0.84
C SER A 173 6.20 -12.32 0.66
N ALA A 174 5.63 -12.64 -0.49
CA ALA A 174 5.07 -13.98 -0.76
C ALA A 174 6.16 -15.06 -0.71
N LEU A 175 7.34 -14.80 -1.28
CA LEU A 175 8.47 -15.72 -1.24
C LEU A 175 9.04 -15.88 0.18
N LEU A 176 9.19 -14.79 0.91
CA LEU A 176 9.64 -14.82 2.31
C LEU A 176 8.68 -15.60 3.21
N LEU A 177 7.36 -15.40 3.04
CA LEU A 177 6.34 -16.13 3.81
C LEU A 177 6.31 -17.63 3.47
N ALA A 178 6.51 -18.01 2.22
CA ALA A 178 6.63 -19.39 1.82
C ALA A 178 7.89 -20.04 2.47
N ALA A 179 9.01 -19.32 2.46
CA ALA A 179 10.28 -19.78 2.99
C ALA A 179 10.30 -19.95 4.52
N LEU A 180 9.37 -19.32 5.29
CA LEU A 180 9.25 -19.56 6.73
C LEU A 180 9.05 -21.04 7.08
N SER A 181 8.44 -21.82 6.18
CA SER A 181 8.25 -23.27 6.33
C SER A 181 9.14 -24.09 5.38
N GLY A 182 10.17 -23.44 4.81
CA GLY A 182 11.10 -24.08 3.87
C GLY A 182 12.10 -25.02 4.54
N ASP A 183 12.85 -25.72 3.71
CA ASP A 183 13.86 -26.71 4.13
C ASP A 183 15.28 -26.12 4.20
N ASP A 184 15.54 -24.97 3.61
CA ASP A 184 16.85 -24.31 3.59
C ASP A 184 16.72 -22.78 3.47
N VAL A 185 17.84 -22.06 3.56
CA VAL A 185 17.93 -20.60 3.46
C VAL A 185 17.45 -20.12 2.09
N LEU A 186 16.56 -19.14 2.08
CA LEU A 186 16.18 -18.40 0.87
C LEU A 186 17.01 -17.14 0.74
N THR A 187 17.64 -16.95 -0.42
CA THR A 187 18.38 -15.72 -0.79
C THR A 187 17.70 -15.04 -1.97
N LEU A 188 17.17 -13.85 -1.75
CA LEU A 188 16.59 -13.01 -2.78
C LEU A 188 17.60 -11.95 -3.22
N THR A 189 17.78 -11.80 -4.53
CA THR A 189 18.68 -10.80 -5.15
C THR A 189 17.93 -9.99 -6.21
N GLY A 190 18.61 -9.08 -6.92
CA GLY A 190 18.02 -8.25 -7.97
C GLY A 190 17.21 -7.08 -7.43
N ARG A 191 15.97 -6.94 -7.87
CA ARG A 191 15.11 -5.80 -7.51
C ARG A 191 14.42 -6.01 -6.15
N THR A 192 15.23 -6.05 -5.07
CA THR A 192 14.74 -6.17 -3.68
C THR A 192 14.34 -4.82 -3.06
N ASP A 193 14.54 -3.73 -3.78
CA ASP A 193 14.32 -2.33 -3.40
C ASP A 193 12.85 -1.91 -3.19
N GLY A 194 11.90 -2.84 -3.21
CA GLY A 194 10.52 -2.59 -2.79
C GLY A 194 10.38 -2.48 -1.26
N ARG A 195 9.20 -2.02 -0.80
CA ARG A 195 8.85 -1.88 0.64
C ARG A 195 9.31 -3.08 1.47
N ASP A 196 9.88 -2.84 2.65
CA ASP A 196 10.58 -3.82 3.50
C ASP A 196 9.88 -4.13 4.83
N HIS A 197 8.62 -3.77 4.98
CA HIS A 197 7.82 -4.05 6.19
C HIS A 197 7.82 -5.53 6.60
N THR A 198 7.91 -6.46 5.64
CA THR A 198 7.98 -7.91 5.92
C THR A 198 9.28 -8.23 6.64
N GLU A 199 10.39 -7.74 6.14
CA GLU A 199 11.71 -7.95 6.70
C GLU A 199 11.81 -7.37 8.12
N LEU A 200 11.38 -6.10 8.28
CA LEU A 200 11.43 -5.43 9.58
C LEU A 200 10.54 -6.12 10.62
N MET A 201 9.31 -6.50 10.25
CA MET A 201 8.39 -7.14 11.19
C MET A 201 8.83 -8.57 11.53
N LEU A 202 9.27 -9.38 10.56
CA LEU A 202 9.77 -10.73 10.81
C LEU A 202 11.04 -10.70 11.69
N ALA A 203 11.96 -9.76 11.45
CA ALA A 203 13.12 -9.54 12.30
C ALA A 203 12.71 -9.18 13.73
N GLY A 204 11.73 -8.26 13.89
CA GLY A 204 11.16 -7.90 15.19
C GLY A 204 10.46 -9.06 15.91
N MET A 205 10.02 -10.08 15.17
CA MET A 205 9.42 -11.32 15.71
C MET A 205 10.46 -12.42 15.94
N GLY A 206 11.76 -12.14 15.77
CA GLY A 206 12.87 -13.04 16.06
C GLY A 206 13.25 -14.00 14.94
N ILE A 207 12.80 -13.75 13.70
CA ILE A 207 13.23 -14.51 12.53
C ILE A 207 14.61 -14.02 12.07
N ASP A 208 15.51 -14.96 11.74
CA ASP A 208 16.80 -14.63 11.13
C ASP A 208 16.61 -14.23 9.66
N ILE A 209 16.36 -12.94 9.48
CA ILE A 209 16.25 -12.29 8.18
C ILE A 209 17.23 -11.12 8.13
N ARG A 210 17.99 -11.03 7.04
CA ARG A 210 19.05 -10.02 6.88
C ARG A 210 18.96 -9.38 5.50
N THR A 211 19.12 -8.06 5.47
CA THR A 211 19.24 -7.28 4.24
C THR A 211 20.65 -6.72 4.13
N ASN A 212 21.31 -6.98 3.01
CA ASN A 212 22.64 -6.44 2.71
C ASN A 212 22.65 -5.94 1.24
N GLY A 213 22.54 -4.64 1.07
CA GLY A 213 22.37 -4.02 -0.24
C GLY A 213 21.10 -4.54 -0.93
N SER A 214 21.26 -5.10 -2.12
CA SER A 214 20.17 -5.71 -2.91
C SER A 214 19.96 -7.21 -2.61
N THR A 215 20.48 -7.72 -1.51
CA THR A 215 20.33 -9.12 -1.10
C THR A 215 19.53 -9.21 0.18
N VAL A 216 18.48 -10.04 0.18
CA VAL A 216 17.69 -10.39 1.36
C VAL A 216 17.81 -11.88 1.58
N THR A 217 18.26 -12.30 2.77
CA THR A 217 18.36 -13.70 3.17
C THR A 217 17.40 -14.00 4.33
N LEU A 218 16.70 -15.10 4.26
CA LEU A 218 15.84 -15.61 5.33
C LEU A 218 16.23 -17.04 5.64
N SER A 219 16.57 -17.29 6.90
CA SER A 219 16.78 -18.65 7.44
C SER A 219 15.45 -19.14 8.04
N PRO A 220 14.88 -20.27 7.57
CA PRO A 220 13.71 -20.84 8.20
C PRO A 220 13.96 -21.08 9.70
N PRO A 221 12.99 -20.82 10.60
CA PRO A 221 13.17 -21.07 12.03
C PRO A 221 13.37 -22.57 12.31
N ALA A 222 14.38 -22.91 13.12
CA ALA A 222 14.70 -24.29 13.48
C ALA A 222 13.53 -25.02 14.14
N HIS A 223 12.69 -24.30 14.88
CA HIS A 223 11.38 -24.74 15.34
C HIS A 223 10.31 -23.99 14.55
N PRO A 224 9.19 -24.62 14.14
CA PRO A 224 8.17 -23.98 13.30
C PRO A 224 7.30 -22.98 14.09
N VAL A 225 7.95 -22.02 14.70
CA VAL A 225 7.37 -21.00 15.58
C VAL A 225 7.98 -19.65 15.23
N LEU A 226 7.16 -18.62 15.07
CA LEU A 226 7.63 -17.24 15.18
C LEU A 226 7.80 -16.97 16.69
N PRO A 227 9.01 -16.67 17.16
CA PRO A 227 9.32 -16.71 18.59
C PRO A 227 8.50 -15.74 19.45
N TYR A 228 8.05 -14.63 18.85
CA TYR A 228 7.35 -13.57 19.59
C TYR A 228 6.14 -13.07 18.84
N ALA A 229 4.99 -13.02 19.53
CA ALA A 229 3.85 -12.21 19.09
C ALA A 229 4.19 -10.72 19.21
N LEU A 230 3.91 -9.94 18.16
CA LEU A 230 4.26 -8.54 18.07
C LEU A 230 3.04 -7.65 18.34
N SER A 231 2.87 -7.19 19.58
CA SER A 231 1.92 -6.11 19.88
C SER A 231 2.49 -4.78 19.42
N LEU A 232 1.70 -4.00 18.70
CA LEU A 232 2.15 -2.71 18.16
C LEU A 232 1.00 -1.72 17.97
N ARG A 233 1.33 -0.42 18.01
CA ARG A 233 0.54 0.61 17.37
C ARG A 233 0.96 0.68 15.90
N VAL A 234 0.03 0.53 14.97
CA VAL A 234 0.33 0.68 13.55
C VAL A 234 0.65 2.14 13.24
N PRO A 235 1.83 2.48 12.68
CA PRO A 235 2.14 3.84 12.26
C PRO A 235 1.12 4.37 11.26
N GLY A 236 0.90 5.69 11.25
CA GLY A 236 0.06 6.35 10.25
C GLY A 236 0.57 6.08 8.83
N ASP A 237 -0.34 5.85 7.88
CA ASP A 237 0.01 5.49 6.50
C ASP A 237 0.58 6.70 5.73
N PRO A 238 1.85 6.66 5.26
CA PRO A 238 2.43 7.71 4.42
C PRO A 238 1.64 7.95 3.13
N SER A 239 1.00 6.93 2.57
CA SER A 239 0.12 7.08 1.41
C SER A 239 -1.10 7.94 1.73
N SER A 240 -1.72 7.72 2.90
CA SER A 240 -2.85 8.53 3.37
C SER A 240 -2.41 9.95 3.72
N ALA A 241 -1.25 10.10 4.35
CA ALA A 241 -0.67 11.40 4.71
C ALA A 241 -0.32 12.23 3.46
N SER A 242 0.09 11.60 2.36
CA SER A 242 0.50 12.28 1.12
C SER A 242 -0.59 13.16 0.53
N PHE A 243 -1.88 12.81 0.70
CA PHE A 243 -2.99 13.65 0.26
C PHE A 243 -3.00 15.00 0.99
N TRP A 244 -2.76 14.98 2.29
CA TRP A 244 -2.71 16.18 3.13
C TRP A 244 -1.43 16.99 2.90
N TRP A 245 -0.30 16.32 2.67
CA TRP A 245 0.94 17.00 2.33
C TRP A 245 0.84 17.75 1.00
N VAL A 246 0.24 17.12 -0.03
CA VAL A 246 0.00 17.78 -1.30
C VAL A 246 -1.04 18.88 -1.13
N ALA A 247 -2.15 18.63 -0.44
CA ALA A 247 -3.19 19.66 -0.19
C ALA A 247 -2.59 20.92 0.45
N ALA A 248 -1.74 20.75 1.47
CA ALA A 248 -1.08 21.87 2.14
C ALA A 248 -0.08 22.57 1.20
N ALA A 249 0.74 21.82 0.48
CA ALA A 249 1.78 22.38 -0.38
C ALA A 249 1.21 23.23 -1.54
N ILE A 250 0.07 22.82 -2.12
CA ILE A 250 -0.54 23.52 -3.28
C ILE A 250 -1.51 24.63 -2.88
N HIS A 251 -2.03 24.63 -1.65
CA HIS A 251 -3.03 25.61 -1.23
C HIS A 251 -2.36 26.91 -0.78
N PRO A 252 -2.90 28.11 -1.17
CA PRO A 252 -2.24 29.40 -0.88
C PRO A 252 -2.24 29.78 0.62
N ASN A 253 -3.09 29.18 1.43
CA ASN A 253 -3.20 29.45 2.87
C ASN A 253 -3.39 28.14 3.63
N ALA A 254 -2.31 27.39 3.82
CA ALA A 254 -2.35 26.10 4.48
C ALA A 254 -1.19 25.86 5.46
N GLU A 255 -1.52 25.12 6.51
CA GLU A 255 -0.57 24.49 7.44
C GLU A 255 -1.24 23.25 8.01
N ILE A 256 -0.80 22.07 7.57
CA ILE A 256 -1.36 20.79 8.01
C ILE A 256 -0.26 19.95 8.66
N THR A 257 -0.54 19.44 9.86
CA THR A 257 0.31 18.48 10.55
C THR A 257 -0.33 17.09 10.50
N THR A 258 0.40 16.09 10.00
CA THR A 258 0.03 14.69 10.12
C THR A 258 0.86 14.05 11.22
N THR A 259 0.22 13.39 12.19
CA THR A 259 0.88 12.86 13.38
C THR A 259 1.17 11.37 13.27
N GLY A 260 2.29 10.92 13.87
CA GLY A 260 2.61 9.52 13.99
C GLY A 260 2.76 8.77 12.66
N VAL A 261 3.18 9.46 11.60
CA VAL A 261 3.30 8.87 10.25
C VAL A 261 4.54 8.00 10.14
N GLY A 262 4.42 6.85 9.50
CA GLY A 262 5.54 5.98 9.15
C GLY A 262 6.56 6.70 8.28
N MET A 263 7.81 6.71 8.72
CA MET A 263 8.94 7.38 8.04
C MET A 263 9.92 6.38 7.43
N ASN A 264 9.46 5.19 7.11
CA ASN A 264 10.27 4.18 6.45
C ASN A 264 10.82 4.73 5.11
N PRO A 265 12.14 4.70 4.86
CA PRO A 265 12.74 5.20 3.63
C PRO A 265 12.13 4.62 2.35
N THR A 266 11.63 3.38 2.40
CA THR A 266 10.96 2.74 1.25
C THR A 266 9.52 3.23 1.02
N ARG A 267 9.02 4.17 1.84
CA ARG A 267 7.63 4.67 1.82
C ARG A 267 7.50 6.18 1.70
N ILE A 268 8.54 6.94 1.98
CA ILE A 268 8.49 8.42 2.02
C ILE A 268 8.85 9.09 0.70
N GLY A 269 8.85 8.35 -0.41
CA GLY A 269 9.19 8.90 -1.73
C GLY A 269 8.34 10.12 -2.12
N ALA A 270 7.06 10.14 -1.76
CA ALA A 270 6.20 11.31 -2.00
C ALA A 270 6.70 12.56 -1.24
N LEU A 271 7.16 12.40 -0.01
CA LEU A 271 7.73 13.48 0.79
C LEU A 271 9.05 14.00 0.18
N GLU A 272 9.89 13.10 -0.32
CA GLU A 272 11.12 13.44 -1.02
C GLU A 272 10.86 14.23 -2.30
N VAL A 273 9.86 13.80 -3.08
CA VAL A 273 9.44 14.53 -4.30
C VAL A 273 8.92 15.92 -3.95
N LEU A 274 8.06 16.05 -2.95
CA LEU A 274 7.55 17.35 -2.51
C LEU A 274 8.69 18.28 -2.05
N LYS A 275 9.68 17.76 -1.34
CA LYS A 275 10.90 18.52 -0.98
C LYS A 275 11.65 18.98 -2.22
N ALA A 276 11.84 18.09 -3.20
CA ALA A 276 12.52 18.43 -4.46
C ALA A 276 11.74 19.47 -5.26
N MET A 277 10.40 19.49 -5.15
CA MET A 277 9.53 20.51 -5.73
C MET A 277 9.55 21.84 -4.95
N GLY A 278 10.23 21.92 -3.81
CA GLY A 278 10.35 23.13 -2.99
C GLY A 278 9.27 23.30 -1.92
N ALA A 279 8.56 22.21 -1.54
CA ALA A 279 7.58 22.26 -0.47
C ALA A 279 8.23 22.58 0.89
N GLN A 280 7.56 23.40 1.69
CA GLN A 280 7.95 23.73 3.06
C GLN A 280 7.49 22.63 4.01
N ILE A 281 8.42 21.79 4.45
CA ILE A 281 8.16 20.60 5.24
C ILE A 281 9.01 20.63 6.51
N THR A 282 8.35 20.40 7.65
CA THR A 282 9.00 20.23 8.97
C THR A 282 8.70 18.84 9.49
N ILE A 283 9.74 18.11 9.91
CA ILE A 283 9.64 16.80 10.55
C ILE A 283 9.97 16.98 12.03
N SER A 284 9.10 16.48 12.91
CA SER A 284 9.23 16.59 14.36
C SER A 284 8.85 15.27 15.04
N ASN A 285 9.13 15.15 16.33
CA ASN A 285 8.78 13.99 17.16
C ASN A 285 9.22 12.65 16.57
N ALA A 286 10.42 12.61 15.93
CA ALA A 286 10.98 11.39 15.36
C ALA A 286 11.26 10.36 16.47
N ARG A 287 10.76 9.13 16.25
CA ARG A 287 10.86 8.01 17.19
C ARG A 287 10.75 6.68 16.45
N THR A 288 10.83 5.58 17.18
CA THR A 288 10.57 4.24 16.64
C THR A 288 9.33 3.67 17.34
N GLU A 289 8.38 3.14 16.58
CA GLU A 289 7.22 2.40 17.08
C GLU A 289 7.25 0.97 16.50
N GLY A 290 7.35 -0.04 17.36
CA GLY A 290 7.66 -1.39 16.92
C GLY A 290 9.01 -1.43 16.22
N SER A 291 9.02 -1.87 14.95
CA SER A 291 10.24 -1.92 14.12
C SER A 291 10.31 -0.81 13.06
N GLU A 292 9.39 0.18 13.11
CA GLU A 292 9.25 1.21 12.08
C GLU A 292 9.63 2.60 12.61
N PRO A 293 10.36 3.41 11.83
CA PRO A 293 10.57 4.82 12.16
C PRO A 293 9.28 5.61 11.96
N VAL A 294 8.99 6.54 12.86
CA VAL A 294 7.75 7.33 12.90
C VAL A 294 8.06 8.78 13.23
N ALA A 295 7.33 9.72 12.63
CA ALA A 295 7.43 11.13 12.97
C ALA A 295 6.10 11.88 12.72
N ASP A 296 6.04 13.13 13.18
CA ASP A 296 5.02 14.08 12.81
C ASP A 296 5.55 14.93 11.64
N VAL A 297 4.70 15.16 10.64
CA VAL A 297 5.07 15.90 9.43
C VAL A 297 4.12 17.09 9.26
N THR A 298 4.69 18.29 9.30
CA THR A 298 3.97 19.55 9.01
C THR A 298 4.35 20.03 7.63
N VAL A 299 3.35 20.34 6.80
CA VAL A 299 3.53 20.93 5.47
C VAL A 299 2.76 22.25 5.41
N CYS A 300 3.42 23.27 4.85
CA CYS A 300 2.85 24.61 4.67
C CYS A 300 2.71 24.97 3.19
N SER A 301 1.88 25.98 2.92
CA SER A 301 1.76 26.61 1.59
C SER A 301 3.12 26.83 0.94
N SER A 302 3.26 26.47 -0.32
CA SER A 302 4.54 26.46 -1.01
C SER A 302 4.40 26.89 -2.48
N SER A 303 5.46 27.45 -3.04
CA SER A 303 5.55 27.70 -4.48
C SER A 303 6.31 26.57 -5.14
N LEU A 304 5.56 25.57 -5.64
CA LEU A 304 6.14 24.36 -6.19
C LEU A 304 6.78 24.58 -7.56
N GLN A 305 7.90 23.93 -7.79
CA GLN A 305 8.60 23.86 -9.08
C GLN A 305 8.48 22.46 -9.66
N ALA A 306 8.46 22.38 -10.98
CA ALA A 306 8.44 21.12 -11.70
C ALA A 306 9.71 20.29 -11.41
N THR A 307 9.57 18.96 -11.49
CA THR A 307 10.68 18.04 -11.25
C THR A 307 10.57 16.80 -12.14
N THR A 308 11.59 15.94 -12.10
CA THR A 308 11.57 14.63 -12.77
C THR A 308 11.46 13.53 -11.72
N ILE A 309 10.44 12.67 -11.86
CA ILE A 309 10.13 11.55 -10.98
C ILE A 309 10.35 10.26 -11.77
N ARG A 310 11.47 9.57 -11.55
CA ARG A 310 11.84 8.36 -12.31
C ARG A 310 12.85 7.49 -11.57
N GLY A 311 13.05 6.27 -12.06
CA GLY A 311 14.10 5.36 -11.59
C GLY A 311 13.80 4.77 -10.22
N ALA A 312 14.81 4.72 -9.36
CA ALA A 312 14.77 4.02 -8.08
C ALA A 312 13.73 4.55 -7.08
N ILE A 313 13.25 5.80 -7.24
CA ILE A 313 12.23 6.35 -6.35
C ILE A 313 10.82 5.80 -6.63
N ILE A 314 10.55 5.35 -7.86
CA ILE A 314 9.21 4.91 -8.27
C ILE A 314 8.60 3.84 -7.35
N PRO A 315 9.30 2.78 -6.96
CA PRO A 315 8.76 1.79 -6.02
C PRO A 315 8.35 2.37 -4.66
N HIS A 316 8.97 3.47 -4.23
CA HIS A 316 8.75 4.11 -2.93
C HIS A 316 7.54 5.08 -2.91
N LEU A 317 6.97 5.39 -4.10
CA LEU A 317 5.89 6.37 -4.25
C LEU A 317 4.86 6.01 -5.34
N ILE A 318 4.92 4.82 -5.92
CA ILE A 318 4.09 4.47 -7.08
C ILE A 318 2.59 4.65 -6.83
N ASP A 319 2.18 4.41 -5.59
CA ASP A 319 0.79 4.55 -5.18
C ASP A 319 0.38 6.02 -4.94
N GLU A 320 1.33 6.92 -4.74
CA GLU A 320 1.13 8.35 -4.49
C GLU A 320 1.20 9.19 -5.77
N ILE A 321 1.57 8.59 -6.92
CA ILE A 321 1.66 9.29 -8.20
C ILE A 321 0.37 10.05 -8.56
N PRO A 322 -0.85 9.54 -8.35
CA PRO A 322 -2.06 10.30 -8.66
C PRO A 322 -2.14 11.65 -7.93
N VAL A 323 -1.84 11.72 -6.65
CA VAL A 323 -1.86 12.99 -5.91
C VAL A 323 -0.62 13.85 -6.19
N LEU A 324 0.53 13.25 -6.47
CA LEU A 324 1.72 13.98 -6.92
C LEU A 324 1.51 14.60 -8.32
N ALA A 325 0.69 14.00 -9.18
CA ALA A 325 0.30 14.59 -10.45
C ALA A 325 -0.53 15.86 -10.25
N VAL A 326 -1.34 15.93 -9.19
CA VAL A 326 -2.04 17.17 -8.78
C VAL A 326 -1.02 18.24 -8.33
N ALA A 327 -0.02 17.85 -7.54
CA ALA A 327 1.07 18.77 -7.16
C ALA A 327 1.83 19.27 -8.40
N ALA A 328 2.12 18.39 -9.37
CA ALA A 328 2.76 18.75 -10.63
C ALA A 328 1.93 19.72 -11.47
N ALA A 329 0.61 19.57 -11.49
CA ALA A 329 -0.31 20.49 -12.18
C ALA A 329 -0.29 21.90 -11.58
N MET A 330 -0.03 22.01 -10.28
CA MET A 330 0.08 23.29 -9.56
C MET A 330 1.51 23.86 -9.54
N ALA A 331 2.52 23.07 -9.92
CA ALA A 331 3.91 23.51 -9.97
C ALA A 331 4.18 24.42 -11.19
N ASN A 332 5.24 25.20 -11.11
CA ASN A 332 5.71 25.99 -12.24
C ASN A 332 6.66 25.17 -13.12
N GLY A 333 6.31 25.00 -14.40
CA GLY A 333 7.10 24.25 -15.38
C GLY A 333 6.53 22.88 -15.73
N GLN A 334 7.35 22.03 -16.37
CA GLN A 334 6.93 20.69 -16.83
C GLN A 334 7.53 19.61 -15.94
N THR A 335 6.67 18.84 -15.29
CA THR A 335 7.06 17.63 -14.53
C THR A 335 6.99 16.41 -15.44
N VAL A 336 8.03 15.57 -15.34
CA VAL A 336 8.14 14.28 -16.05
C VAL A 336 7.99 13.15 -15.03
N ILE A 337 7.05 12.24 -15.26
CA ILE A 337 6.91 10.98 -14.51
C ILE A 337 7.20 9.85 -15.50
N ALA A 338 8.18 9.00 -15.20
CA ALA A 338 8.59 7.88 -16.04
C ALA A 338 8.92 6.63 -15.21
N ASP A 339 9.16 5.50 -15.85
CA ASP A 339 9.43 4.19 -15.21
C ASP A 339 8.27 3.69 -14.32
N ALA A 340 7.05 4.18 -14.54
CA ALA A 340 5.87 3.94 -13.71
C ALA A 340 4.80 3.07 -14.40
N GLN A 341 5.17 2.23 -15.36
CA GLN A 341 4.24 1.38 -16.15
C GLN A 341 3.35 0.46 -15.30
N GLU A 342 3.76 0.10 -14.06
CA GLU A 342 2.91 -0.65 -13.14
C GLU A 342 1.59 0.07 -12.78
N LEU A 343 1.49 1.38 -12.98
CA LEU A 343 0.25 2.14 -12.80
C LEU A 343 -0.87 1.67 -13.72
N LYS A 344 -0.55 1.10 -14.89
CA LYS A 344 -1.53 0.53 -15.82
C LYS A 344 -2.21 -0.75 -15.30
N ALA A 345 -1.59 -1.43 -14.33
CA ALA A 345 -2.05 -2.70 -13.77
C ALA A 345 -2.60 -2.58 -12.34
N LYS A 346 -2.94 -1.36 -11.91
CA LYS A 346 -3.57 -1.09 -10.60
C LYS A 346 -5.10 -1.30 -10.67
N GLU A 347 -5.86 -0.66 -9.79
CA GLU A 347 -7.33 -0.69 -9.77
C GLU A 347 -7.93 -0.17 -11.08
N THR A 348 -7.27 0.80 -11.69
CA THR A 348 -7.53 1.37 -13.01
C THR A 348 -6.22 1.51 -13.78
N ASP A 349 -6.26 1.82 -15.06
CA ASP A 349 -5.10 2.42 -15.75
C ASP A 349 -4.93 3.85 -15.24
N ARG A 350 -4.13 3.99 -14.17
CA ARG A 350 -3.90 5.29 -13.49
C ARG A 350 -3.19 6.30 -14.38
N ILE A 351 -2.42 5.88 -15.39
CA ILE A 351 -1.77 6.81 -16.32
C ILE A 351 -2.84 7.50 -17.17
N ALA A 352 -3.65 6.71 -17.87
CA ALA A 352 -4.69 7.25 -18.75
C ALA A 352 -5.73 8.06 -17.97
N THR A 353 -6.15 7.58 -16.80
CA THR A 353 -7.19 8.22 -15.97
C THR A 353 -6.71 9.54 -15.38
N VAL A 354 -5.47 9.60 -14.86
CA VAL A 354 -4.90 10.83 -14.29
C VAL A 354 -4.72 11.89 -15.37
N VAL A 355 -4.17 11.53 -16.52
CA VAL A 355 -3.99 12.46 -17.64
C VAL A 355 -5.34 13.03 -18.12
N SER A 356 -6.34 12.18 -18.32
CA SER A 356 -7.68 12.60 -18.73
C SER A 356 -8.33 13.55 -17.73
N ALA A 357 -8.20 13.27 -16.43
CA ALA A 357 -8.75 14.11 -15.38
C ALA A 357 -8.06 15.49 -15.31
N LEU A 358 -6.73 15.53 -15.39
CA LEU A 358 -5.97 16.78 -15.40
C LEU A 358 -6.31 17.62 -16.64
N GLN A 359 -6.46 17.01 -17.81
CA GLN A 359 -6.92 17.69 -19.03
C GLN A 359 -8.33 18.28 -18.86
N ALA A 360 -9.26 17.54 -18.23
CA ALA A 360 -10.60 18.05 -17.91
C ALA A 360 -10.55 19.25 -16.95
N MET A 361 -9.53 19.35 -16.10
CA MET A 361 -9.29 20.49 -15.21
C MET A 361 -8.48 21.62 -15.88
N GLY A 362 -8.24 21.55 -17.18
CA GLY A 362 -7.56 22.61 -17.97
C GLY A 362 -6.02 22.51 -17.94
N VAL A 363 -5.44 21.44 -17.47
CA VAL A 363 -3.99 21.22 -17.41
C VAL A 363 -3.49 20.59 -18.72
N THR A 364 -2.35 21.04 -19.22
CA THR A 364 -1.66 20.36 -20.33
C THR A 364 -0.96 19.12 -19.78
N ALA A 365 -1.49 17.94 -20.09
CA ALA A 365 -0.94 16.67 -19.66
C ALA A 365 -0.99 15.66 -20.81
N GLU A 366 0.03 14.81 -20.90
CA GLU A 366 0.18 13.79 -21.92
C GLU A 366 0.60 12.45 -21.30
N ALA A 367 -0.03 11.35 -21.70
CA ALA A 367 0.39 10.01 -21.31
C ALA A 367 1.59 9.57 -22.16
N THR A 368 2.56 8.91 -21.50
CA THR A 368 3.64 8.18 -22.16
C THR A 368 3.45 6.68 -22.00
N ASP A 369 4.32 5.87 -22.58
CA ASP A 369 4.23 4.41 -22.47
C ASP A 369 4.36 3.91 -21.02
N ASP A 370 5.10 4.64 -20.18
CA ASP A 370 5.44 4.25 -18.81
C ASP A 370 5.19 5.35 -17.76
N GLY A 371 4.47 6.43 -18.14
CA GLY A 371 4.25 7.56 -17.24
C GLY A 371 3.46 8.70 -17.86
N MET A 372 3.82 9.94 -17.55
CA MET A 372 3.13 11.13 -18.04
C MET A 372 4.00 12.39 -17.98
N LEU A 373 3.69 13.35 -18.86
CA LEU A 373 4.20 14.72 -18.87
C LEU A 373 3.12 15.65 -18.39
N ILE A 374 3.40 16.53 -17.44
CA ILE A 374 2.44 17.46 -16.86
C ILE A 374 3.05 18.87 -16.87
N THR A 375 2.45 19.79 -17.62
CA THR A 375 2.84 21.20 -17.64
C THR A 375 1.95 21.98 -16.69
N GLY A 376 2.48 22.28 -15.51
CA GLY A 376 1.79 23.02 -14.47
C GLY A 376 1.75 24.52 -14.78
N ARG A 377 0.66 25.17 -14.34
CA ARG A 377 0.43 26.62 -14.48
C ARG A 377 -0.06 27.27 -13.19
N GLY A 378 -0.06 26.53 -12.08
CA GLY A 378 -0.55 27.02 -10.79
C GLY A 378 -2.06 27.27 -10.73
N ALA A 379 -2.84 26.71 -11.65
CA ALA A 379 -4.30 26.89 -11.69
C ALA A 379 -5.00 25.62 -12.18
N LEU A 380 -6.14 25.29 -11.55
CA LEU A 380 -7.05 24.23 -11.94
C LEU A 380 -8.46 24.77 -12.12
N SER A 381 -9.22 24.21 -13.05
CA SER A 381 -10.64 24.51 -13.25
C SER A 381 -11.49 23.37 -12.69
N GLY A 382 -12.62 23.70 -12.08
CA GLY A 382 -13.59 22.70 -11.63
C GLY A 382 -14.11 21.86 -12.79
N ALA A 383 -14.28 20.55 -12.56
CA ALA A 383 -14.69 19.58 -13.56
C ALA A 383 -15.53 18.46 -12.94
N THR A 384 -16.15 17.62 -13.78
CA THR A 384 -16.73 16.34 -13.33
C THR A 384 -15.70 15.24 -13.54
N LEU A 385 -15.29 14.58 -12.45
CA LEU A 385 -14.21 13.61 -12.42
C LEU A 385 -14.70 12.28 -11.86
N ALA A 386 -14.43 11.17 -12.55
CA ALA A 386 -14.77 9.84 -12.08
C ALA A 386 -13.61 9.21 -11.31
N SER A 387 -13.91 8.56 -10.20
CA SER A 387 -12.93 7.73 -9.46
C SER A 387 -12.71 6.37 -10.12
N HIS A 388 -13.66 5.91 -10.92
CA HIS A 388 -13.68 4.55 -11.49
C HIS A 388 -13.55 3.43 -10.44
N GLY A 389 -14.01 3.70 -9.20
CA GLY A 389 -13.84 2.78 -8.07
C GLY A 389 -12.43 2.75 -7.46
N ASP A 390 -11.54 3.63 -7.91
CA ASP A 390 -10.19 3.76 -7.36
C ASP A 390 -10.16 4.84 -6.26
N HIS A 391 -9.92 4.39 -5.02
CA HIS A 391 -9.89 5.25 -3.84
C HIS A 391 -8.84 6.38 -3.93
N ARG A 392 -7.69 6.12 -4.57
CA ARG A 392 -6.61 7.11 -4.71
C ARG A 392 -6.97 8.22 -5.68
N LEU A 393 -7.71 7.89 -6.74
CA LEU A 393 -8.23 8.89 -7.66
C LEU A 393 -9.30 9.75 -6.99
N ALA A 394 -10.25 9.15 -6.25
CA ALA A 394 -11.25 9.91 -5.52
C ALA A 394 -10.62 10.95 -4.56
N MET A 395 -9.61 10.54 -3.78
CA MET A 395 -8.90 11.42 -2.85
C MET A 395 -8.03 12.46 -3.57
N ALA A 396 -7.37 12.09 -4.67
CA ALA A 396 -6.57 13.04 -5.46
C ALA A 396 -7.44 14.14 -6.07
N TRP A 397 -8.65 13.78 -6.57
CA TRP A 397 -9.60 14.75 -7.09
C TRP A 397 -10.19 15.64 -5.99
N ALA A 398 -10.38 15.11 -4.78
CA ALA A 398 -10.76 15.92 -3.63
C ALA A 398 -9.69 16.97 -3.31
N VAL A 399 -8.41 16.57 -3.27
CA VAL A 399 -7.29 17.52 -3.07
C VAL A 399 -7.24 18.56 -4.18
N ALA A 400 -7.37 18.18 -5.45
CA ALA A 400 -7.39 19.12 -6.57
C ALA A 400 -8.53 20.13 -6.47
N SER A 401 -9.72 19.72 -5.98
CA SER A 401 -10.89 20.57 -5.85
C SER A 401 -10.70 21.72 -4.85
N LEU A 402 -9.82 21.56 -3.86
CA LEU A 402 -9.58 22.57 -2.81
C LEU A 402 -8.97 23.87 -3.33
N VAL A 403 -8.35 23.81 -4.51
CA VAL A 403 -7.70 24.96 -5.18
C VAL A 403 -8.28 25.27 -6.56
N ALA A 404 -9.23 24.48 -7.04
CA ALA A 404 -9.82 24.65 -8.36
C ALA A 404 -10.78 25.84 -8.40
N THR A 405 -10.74 26.60 -9.49
CA THR A 405 -11.72 27.67 -9.75
C THR A 405 -13.05 27.05 -10.16
N GLY A 406 -14.14 27.41 -9.46
CA GLY A 406 -15.46 26.81 -9.66
C GLY A 406 -15.67 25.60 -8.79
N SER A 407 -16.57 24.70 -9.18
CA SER A 407 -16.87 23.46 -8.41
C SER A 407 -16.47 22.21 -9.17
N THR A 408 -15.96 21.24 -8.44
CA THR A 408 -15.61 19.90 -8.94
C THR A 408 -16.64 18.89 -8.43
N THR A 409 -17.17 18.06 -9.32
CA THR A 409 -18.02 16.92 -8.96
C THR A 409 -17.18 15.65 -9.07
N ILE A 410 -17.07 14.91 -7.98
CA ILE A 410 -16.33 13.64 -7.93
C ILE A 410 -17.36 12.51 -7.89
N GLN A 411 -17.29 11.59 -8.85
CA GLN A 411 -18.19 10.46 -8.96
C GLN A 411 -17.55 9.21 -8.32
N GLY A 412 -18.36 8.43 -7.59
CA GLY A 412 -17.92 7.19 -6.93
C GLY A 412 -17.04 7.44 -5.70
N THR A 413 -17.41 8.40 -4.87
CA THR A 413 -16.66 8.80 -3.67
C THR A 413 -16.62 7.77 -2.54
N ASP A 414 -17.52 6.79 -2.55
CA ASP A 414 -17.53 5.62 -1.65
C ASP A 414 -16.29 4.72 -1.79
N ALA A 415 -15.58 4.79 -2.91
CA ALA A 415 -14.30 4.10 -3.08
C ALA A 415 -13.25 4.44 -2.00
N VAL A 416 -13.31 5.61 -1.40
CA VAL A 416 -12.38 6.09 -0.36
C VAL A 416 -12.33 5.14 0.85
N ASP A 417 -13.45 4.52 1.21
CA ASP A 417 -13.56 3.62 2.36
C ASP A 417 -12.68 2.35 2.28
N VAL A 418 -12.18 2.05 1.10
CA VAL A 418 -11.23 0.92 0.88
C VAL A 418 -9.94 1.11 1.66
N SER A 419 -9.44 2.36 1.77
CA SER A 419 -8.14 2.63 2.41
C SER A 419 -8.13 3.81 3.37
N TYR A 420 -9.17 4.66 3.38
CA TYR A 420 -9.26 5.80 4.27
C TYR A 420 -10.72 6.11 4.65
N PRO A 421 -11.37 5.29 5.47
CA PRO A 421 -12.80 5.47 5.81
C PRO A 421 -13.15 6.82 6.45
N GLY A 422 -12.17 7.50 7.06
CA GLY A 422 -12.36 8.83 7.69
C GLY A 422 -12.05 10.04 6.82
N PHE A 423 -11.65 9.87 5.56
CA PHE A 423 -11.12 10.94 4.71
C PHE A 423 -12.02 12.18 4.61
N TRP A 424 -13.31 11.99 4.38
CA TRP A 424 -14.26 13.10 4.22
C TRP A 424 -14.48 13.87 5.52
N ARG A 425 -14.49 13.18 6.66
CA ARG A 425 -14.55 13.80 7.99
C ARG A 425 -13.29 14.63 8.24
N ASP A 426 -12.12 14.10 7.94
CA ASP A 426 -10.84 14.76 8.16
C ASP A 426 -10.69 15.98 7.23
N LEU A 427 -11.20 15.89 5.99
CA LEU A 427 -11.26 17.03 5.09
C LEU A 427 -12.12 18.17 5.67
N GLN A 428 -13.30 17.84 6.20
CA GLN A 428 -14.17 18.85 6.82
C GLN A 428 -13.56 19.48 8.08
N LEU A 429 -12.73 18.73 8.81
CA LEU A 429 -12.08 19.20 10.02
C LEU A 429 -11.07 20.33 9.74
N ILE A 430 -10.34 20.24 8.63
CA ILE A 430 -9.25 21.17 8.31
C ILE A 430 -9.65 22.25 7.29
N ALA A 431 -10.69 22.02 6.50
CA ALA A 431 -11.18 22.95 5.49
C ALA A 431 -12.09 24.01 6.11
N ARG A 432 -11.77 25.31 5.89
CA ARG A 432 -12.53 26.45 6.41
C ARG A 432 -12.71 27.54 5.37
#